data_8766181f6ede1d20cd7da797cafcfc65
#
_entry.id   8766181f6ede1d20cd7da797cafcfc65
#
_cell.length_a   1.000
_cell.length_b   1.000
_cell.length_c   1.000
_cell.angle_alpha   90.00
_cell.angle_beta   90.00
_cell.angle_gamma   90.00
#
_symmetry.space_group_name_H-M   'P 1'
#
loop_
_entity.id
_entity.type
_entity.pdbx_description
1 polymer ?
#
loop_
_entity_poly.entity_id
_entity_poly.type
_entity_poly.pdbx_seq_one_letter_code
_entity_poly.pdbx_strand_id
1 'polypeptide(L)'
;MFSVLSYGRLVARAVLGGLSQTDSRDYSLVTASCGFGKDFRKGILKKGMCYGDDACFVARHRTADVLGVADGVGGWRDYGVDPSQFSGTLMRTCERLVKEGRFVPSNPVGILTAGYCELLQNKVPLLGSSTACIVVLDRSSHRLHTANLGDSGFLVVRGGEVVHRSDEQQHYFNTPFQLSIAPPEAEGVVLSDSPEAADSTSFDVQLGDIILTATDGLFDNMPDYMILQELKKLKGKAVLAGHWSWNSLVEES
;
A
#
# COMPACT_ATOMS: atom_id res chain seq x y z
N MET A 1 -6.28 24.51 -29.26
CA MET A 1 -5.11 24.79 -28.38
C MET A 1 -5.59 24.74 -26.95
N PHE A 2 -5.69 23.56 -26.38
CA PHE A 2 -6.12 23.37 -25.01
C PHE A 2 -4.90 23.08 -24.15
N SER A 3 -4.62 24.03 -23.27
CA SER A 3 -3.59 23.91 -22.25
C SER A 3 -4.01 22.82 -21.27
N VAL A 4 -3.33 21.70 -21.29
CA VAL A 4 -3.44 20.68 -20.24
C VAL A 4 -2.72 21.26 -19.01
N LEU A 5 -3.47 21.72 -18.07
CA LEU A 5 -2.97 21.99 -16.72
C LEU A 5 -2.51 20.66 -16.13
N SER A 6 -1.19 20.48 -16.08
CA SER A 6 -0.58 19.40 -15.35
C SER A 6 -0.86 19.56 -13.87
N TYR A 7 -1.80 18.84 -13.34
CA TYR A 7 -1.95 18.65 -11.90
C TYR A 7 -0.78 17.79 -11.42
N GLY A 8 0.23 18.46 -10.91
CA GLY A 8 1.44 17.85 -10.40
C GLY A 8 1.27 17.29 -8.98
N ARG A 9 0.54 16.22 -8.83
CA ARG A 9 0.57 15.38 -7.63
C ARG A 9 0.37 13.93 -8.03
N LEU A 10 1.30 13.36 -8.76
CA LEU A 10 1.39 11.93 -8.97
C LEU A 10 2.42 11.39 -7.98
N VAL A 11 1.99 11.10 -6.80
CA VAL A 11 2.71 10.25 -5.86
C VAL A 11 1.86 9.01 -5.70
N ALA A 12 2.08 8.05 -6.56
CA ALA A 12 1.41 6.79 -6.45
C ALA A 12 2.41 5.72 -6.05
N ARG A 13 2.10 4.97 -5.02
CA ARG A 13 2.76 3.73 -4.72
C ARG A 13 1.78 2.60 -4.89
N ALA A 14 2.05 1.74 -5.83
CA ALA A 14 1.25 0.56 -6.08
C ALA A 14 2.11 -0.69 -5.92
N VAL A 15 1.59 -1.68 -5.24
CA VAL A 15 2.12 -3.04 -5.24
C VAL A 15 1.15 -3.92 -6.01
N LEU A 16 1.63 -4.49 -7.10
CA LEU A 16 0.86 -5.38 -7.93
C LEU A 16 1.18 -6.82 -7.55
N GLY A 17 0.18 -7.58 -7.20
CA GLY A 17 0.29 -9.01 -6.95
C GLY A 17 -0.50 -9.79 -8.00
N GLY A 18 0.16 -10.70 -8.69
CA GLY A 18 -0.50 -11.67 -9.56
C GLY A 18 -0.36 -13.07 -8.97
N LEU A 19 -1.46 -13.83 -8.95
CA LEU A 19 -1.43 -15.21 -8.47
C LEU A 19 -0.83 -16.12 -9.53
N SER A 20 0.26 -16.82 -9.19
CA SER A 20 0.87 -17.88 -9.99
C SER A 20 0.79 -19.21 -9.24
N GLN A 21 0.65 -20.31 -9.99
CA GLN A 21 0.71 -21.64 -9.43
C GLN A 21 2.16 -22.15 -9.53
N THR A 22 2.76 -22.48 -8.41
CA THR A 22 3.98 -23.27 -8.33
C THR A 22 3.64 -24.75 -8.14
N ASP A 23 4.49 -25.65 -8.54
CA ASP A 23 4.30 -27.10 -8.81
C ASP A 23 3.53 -27.97 -7.80
N SER A 24 2.93 -27.43 -6.76
CA SER A 24 2.09 -28.19 -5.83
C SER A 24 1.04 -27.28 -5.19
N ARG A 25 -0.07 -27.05 -5.83
CA ARG A 25 -1.32 -26.51 -5.23
C ARG A 25 -1.22 -25.22 -4.39
N ASP A 26 -0.05 -24.61 -4.26
CA ASP A 26 0.15 -23.41 -3.46
C ASP A 26 0.07 -22.17 -4.34
N TYR A 27 -0.84 -21.26 -4.03
CA TYR A 27 -0.87 -19.93 -4.62
C TYR A 27 0.26 -19.09 -4.03
N SER A 28 0.96 -18.37 -4.89
CA SER A 28 1.94 -17.37 -4.49
C SER A 28 1.75 -16.09 -5.30
N LEU A 29 2.14 -14.96 -4.72
CA LEU A 29 2.09 -13.67 -5.41
C LEU A 29 3.38 -13.48 -6.24
N VAL A 30 3.21 -13.16 -7.53
CA VAL A 30 4.26 -12.49 -8.29
C VAL A 30 4.06 -10.99 -8.08
N THR A 31 5.05 -10.30 -7.54
CA THR A 31 4.89 -8.93 -7.07
C THR A 31 5.80 -7.97 -7.81
N ALA A 32 5.29 -6.79 -8.09
CA ALA A 32 6.06 -5.63 -8.54
C ALA A 32 5.64 -4.40 -7.72
N SER A 33 6.56 -3.49 -7.46
CA SER A 33 6.26 -2.23 -6.76
C SER A 33 6.86 -1.06 -7.51
N CYS A 34 6.13 0.05 -7.54
CA CYS A 34 6.55 1.30 -8.14
C CYS A 34 6.11 2.46 -7.26
N GLY A 35 6.86 3.56 -7.29
CA GLY A 35 6.47 4.79 -6.61
C GLY A 35 7.28 5.98 -7.13
N PHE A 36 6.73 7.17 -6.95
CA PHE A 36 7.30 8.42 -7.41
C PHE A 36 7.32 9.43 -6.26
N GLY A 37 8.46 10.07 -6.02
CA GLY A 37 8.57 11.12 -5.01
C GLY A 37 7.97 12.46 -5.48
N LYS A 38 7.50 13.28 -4.52
CA LYS A 38 6.89 14.62 -4.78
C LYS A 38 7.86 15.68 -5.33
N ASP A 39 9.15 15.40 -5.48
CA ASP A 39 10.16 16.43 -5.78
C ASP A 39 10.27 16.72 -7.27
N PHE A 40 9.21 17.30 -7.85
CA PHE A 40 9.16 17.76 -9.24
C PHE A 40 10.01 19.03 -9.54
N ARG A 41 10.60 19.66 -8.52
CA ARG A 41 11.29 20.95 -8.69
C ARG A 41 12.52 20.90 -9.59
N LYS A 42 13.04 19.71 -9.91
CA LYS A 42 14.23 19.54 -10.73
C LYS A 42 14.01 18.77 -12.03
N GLY A 43 12.76 18.46 -12.42
CA GLY A 43 12.47 17.79 -13.69
C GLY A 43 13.09 16.39 -13.85
N ILE A 44 13.65 15.83 -12.79
CA ILE A 44 14.28 14.52 -12.80
C ILE A 44 13.44 13.60 -11.93
N LEU A 45 12.64 12.76 -12.59
CA LEU A 45 12.07 11.57 -11.95
C LEU A 45 13.24 10.68 -11.55
N LYS A 46 13.69 10.78 -10.30
CA LYS A 46 14.63 9.81 -9.75
C LYS A 46 13.90 8.49 -9.63
N LYS A 47 14.07 7.64 -10.61
CA LYS A 47 13.67 6.24 -10.60
C LYS A 47 14.45 5.56 -9.49
N GLY A 48 13.78 5.13 -8.46
CA GLY A 48 14.36 4.35 -7.37
C GLY A 48 14.16 4.99 -6.00
N MET A 49 13.68 4.22 -5.09
CA MET A 49 13.71 4.23 -3.62
C MET A 49 13.36 5.51 -2.82
N CYS A 50 13.11 6.66 -3.43
CA CYS A 50 12.54 7.84 -2.76
C CYS A 50 11.06 7.95 -3.13
N TYR A 51 10.21 7.53 -2.23
CA TYR A 51 8.78 7.40 -2.47
C TYR A 51 7.95 8.56 -1.88
N GLY A 52 8.60 9.69 -1.57
CA GLY A 52 7.93 10.80 -0.92
C GLY A 52 7.54 10.43 0.52
N ASP A 53 6.29 10.73 0.87
CA ASP A 53 5.73 10.48 2.19
C ASP A 53 5.22 9.05 2.38
N ASP A 54 5.10 8.32 1.27
CA ASP A 54 4.56 6.97 1.23
C ASP A 54 5.60 5.91 1.62
N ALA A 55 5.09 4.77 2.04
CA ALA A 55 5.88 3.58 2.26
C ALA A 55 5.15 2.33 1.77
N CYS A 56 5.88 1.28 1.41
CA CYS A 56 5.30 -0.04 1.21
C CYS A 56 6.26 -1.14 1.62
N PHE A 57 5.74 -2.34 1.73
CA PHE A 57 6.55 -3.55 1.80
C PHE A 57 5.91 -4.72 1.05
N VAL A 58 6.75 -5.68 0.74
CA VAL A 58 6.36 -7.02 0.27
C VAL A 58 7.11 -8.01 1.12
N ALA A 59 6.39 -8.80 1.89
CA ALA A 59 6.99 -9.85 2.72
C ALA A 59 6.45 -11.21 2.34
N ARG A 60 7.33 -12.21 2.32
CA ARG A 60 7.00 -13.60 2.06
C ARG A 60 7.32 -14.42 3.30
N HIS A 61 6.34 -15.15 3.75
CA HIS A 61 6.47 -16.15 4.79
C HIS A 61 5.97 -17.49 4.28
N ARG A 62 6.34 -18.59 4.93
CA ARG A 62 5.92 -19.95 4.53
C ARG A 62 4.39 -20.12 4.48
N THR A 63 3.65 -19.38 5.32
CA THR A 63 2.18 -19.47 5.45
C THR A 63 1.44 -18.41 4.65
N ALA A 64 2.09 -17.30 4.27
CA ALA A 64 1.43 -16.17 3.62
C ALA A 64 2.39 -15.31 2.81
N ASP A 65 1.83 -14.63 1.81
CA ASP A 65 2.43 -13.44 1.19
C ASP A 65 1.71 -12.20 1.70
N VAL A 66 2.45 -11.16 2.06
CA VAL A 66 1.90 -9.94 2.66
C VAL A 66 2.37 -8.72 1.89
N LEU A 67 1.41 -7.88 1.53
CA LEU A 67 1.63 -6.57 0.93
C LEU A 67 1.19 -5.49 1.92
N GLY A 68 1.92 -4.39 1.98
CA GLY A 68 1.52 -3.24 2.78
C GLY A 68 1.85 -1.94 2.09
N VAL A 69 0.96 -0.95 2.23
CA VAL A 69 1.19 0.44 1.83
C VAL A 69 0.74 1.37 2.95
N ALA A 70 1.37 2.54 3.03
CA ALA A 70 1.02 3.60 3.96
C ALA A 70 1.35 4.95 3.34
N ASP A 71 0.49 5.93 3.49
CA ASP A 71 0.71 7.33 3.13
C ASP A 71 0.96 8.15 4.39
N GLY A 72 2.10 8.83 4.45
CA GLY A 72 2.44 9.72 5.55
C GLY A 72 1.75 11.07 5.39
N VAL A 73 1.02 11.49 6.42
CA VAL A 73 0.23 12.74 6.39
C VAL A 73 1.11 13.96 6.22
N GLY A 74 1.01 14.60 5.05
CA GLY A 74 1.89 15.71 4.63
C GLY A 74 1.82 16.95 5.50
N GLY A 75 0.73 17.18 6.24
CA GLY A 75 0.55 18.31 7.13
C GLY A 75 1.58 18.43 8.26
N TRP A 76 2.22 17.34 8.62
CA TRP A 76 3.30 17.35 9.62
C TRP A 76 4.53 18.18 9.21
N ARG A 77 4.72 18.44 7.91
CA ARG A 77 5.82 19.31 7.43
C ARG A 77 5.75 20.73 7.96
N ASP A 78 4.55 21.23 8.19
CA ASP A 78 4.33 22.57 8.74
C ASP A 78 4.88 22.70 10.16
N TYR A 79 5.06 21.56 10.82
CA TYR A 79 5.65 21.43 12.16
C TYR A 79 7.11 20.95 12.13
N GLY A 80 7.74 20.89 10.95
CA GLY A 80 9.12 20.45 10.77
C GLY A 80 9.32 18.93 10.90
N VAL A 81 8.24 18.15 10.86
CA VAL A 81 8.29 16.69 10.91
C VAL A 81 8.24 16.11 9.50
N ASP A 82 9.10 15.16 9.20
CA ASP A 82 9.11 14.44 7.93
C ASP A 82 8.11 13.26 7.95
N PRO A 83 6.99 13.34 7.20
CA PRO A 83 5.96 12.30 7.22
C PRO A 83 6.47 10.92 6.79
N SER A 84 7.47 10.87 5.93
CA SER A 84 8.05 9.62 5.42
C SER A 84 8.68 8.75 6.52
N GLN A 85 9.06 9.37 7.64
CA GLN A 85 9.67 8.64 8.76
C GLN A 85 8.64 7.77 9.46
N PHE A 86 7.41 8.28 9.63
CA PHE A 86 6.34 7.53 10.28
C PHE A 86 5.85 6.38 9.40
N SER A 87 5.39 6.67 8.19
CA SER A 87 4.92 5.66 7.23
C SER A 87 5.97 4.60 6.96
N GLY A 88 7.22 5.03 6.72
CA GLY A 88 8.34 4.14 6.45
C GLY A 88 8.70 3.24 7.64
N THR A 89 8.66 3.77 8.87
CA THR A 89 8.97 2.97 10.06
C THR A 89 7.85 1.98 10.35
N LEU A 90 6.59 2.39 10.23
CA LEU A 90 5.44 1.51 10.38
C LEU A 90 5.53 0.33 9.40
N MET A 91 5.73 0.60 8.11
CA MET A 91 5.81 -0.45 7.09
C MET A 91 7.01 -1.38 7.28
N ARG A 92 8.20 -0.85 7.64
CA ARG A 92 9.37 -1.69 7.96
C ARG A 92 9.13 -2.57 9.18
N THR A 93 8.43 -2.06 10.20
CA THR A 93 8.09 -2.84 11.40
C THR A 93 7.11 -3.96 11.06
N CYS A 94 6.06 -3.68 10.31
CA CYS A 94 5.11 -4.69 9.83
C CYS A 94 5.82 -5.76 8.98
N GLU A 95 6.69 -5.35 8.05
CA GLU A 95 7.50 -6.27 7.23
C GLU A 95 8.35 -7.22 8.09
N ARG A 96 9.02 -6.69 9.09
CA ARG A 96 9.86 -7.47 10.01
C ARG A 96 9.01 -8.47 10.81
N LEU A 97 7.87 -8.04 11.37
CA LEU A 97 6.95 -8.92 12.11
C LEU A 97 6.50 -10.10 11.24
N VAL A 98 6.17 -9.84 9.98
CA VAL A 98 5.80 -10.91 9.03
C VAL A 98 6.96 -11.86 8.77
N LYS A 99 8.17 -11.33 8.49
CA LYS A 99 9.36 -12.15 8.23
C LYS A 99 9.76 -13.01 9.44
N GLU A 100 9.54 -12.51 10.65
CA GLU A 100 9.78 -13.23 11.92
C GLU A 100 8.66 -14.25 12.24
N GLY A 101 7.58 -14.29 11.47
CA GLY A 101 6.43 -15.15 11.73
C GLY A 101 5.58 -14.72 12.94
N ARG A 102 5.70 -13.47 13.37
CA ARG A 102 4.94 -12.87 14.49
C ARG A 102 3.62 -12.29 14.02
N PHE A 103 2.83 -13.11 13.35
CA PHE A 103 1.53 -12.72 12.82
C PHE A 103 0.62 -13.92 12.62
N VAL A 104 -0.67 -13.66 12.43
CA VAL A 104 -1.67 -14.65 12.06
C VAL A 104 -2.20 -14.27 10.67
N PRO A 105 -2.13 -15.13 9.64
CA PRO A 105 -2.53 -14.79 8.27
C PRO A 105 -3.97 -14.28 8.16
N SER A 106 -4.89 -14.82 8.95
CA SER A 106 -6.29 -14.40 8.96
C SER A 106 -6.58 -13.13 9.78
N ASN A 107 -5.54 -12.51 10.37
CA ASN A 107 -5.67 -11.31 11.19
C ASN A 107 -4.67 -10.21 10.77
N PRO A 108 -4.88 -9.53 9.63
CA PRO A 108 -4.01 -8.44 9.20
C PRO A 108 -4.06 -7.22 10.15
N VAL A 109 -5.18 -6.98 10.84
CA VAL A 109 -5.27 -5.94 11.88
C VAL A 109 -4.25 -6.19 12.97
N GLY A 110 -4.02 -7.44 13.36
CA GLY A 110 -3.01 -7.80 14.35
C GLY A 110 -1.58 -7.45 13.93
N ILE A 111 -1.25 -7.47 12.62
CA ILE A 111 0.05 -7.01 12.10
C ILE A 111 0.17 -5.50 12.33
N LEU A 112 -0.89 -4.77 11.99
CA LEU A 112 -0.93 -3.31 12.13
C LEU A 112 -0.85 -2.88 13.59
N THR A 113 -1.65 -3.51 14.46
CA THR A 113 -1.65 -3.27 15.91
C THR A 113 -0.27 -3.53 16.52
N ALA A 114 0.34 -4.67 16.21
CA ALA A 114 1.67 -5.01 16.73
C ALA A 114 2.74 -4.02 16.22
N GLY A 115 2.67 -3.67 14.93
CA GLY A 115 3.58 -2.69 14.33
C GLY A 115 3.47 -1.31 15.00
N TYR A 116 2.25 -0.81 15.16
CA TYR A 116 2.02 0.49 15.79
C TYR A 116 2.38 0.49 17.28
N CYS A 117 2.07 -0.57 18.03
CA CYS A 117 2.49 -0.70 19.43
C CYS A 117 4.01 -0.65 19.59
N GLU A 118 4.77 -1.21 18.67
CA GLU A 118 6.23 -1.12 18.72
C GLU A 118 6.72 0.33 18.47
N LEU A 119 6.06 1.08 17.58
CA LEU A 119 6.38 2.49 17.38
C LEU A 119 6.13 3.33 18.64
N LEU A 120 5.01 3.07 19.35
CA LEU A 120 4.67 3.73 20.62
C LEU A 120 5.68 3.44 21.74
N GLN A 121 6.36 2.29 21.69
CA GLN A 121 7.36 1.89 22.69
C GLN A 121 8.76 2.46 22.43
N ASN A 122 8.97 3.19 21.36
CA ASN A 122 10.27 3.79 21.06
C ASN A 122 10.67 4.81 22.14
N LYS A 123 11.92 4.73 22.57
CA LYS A 123 12.49 5.67 23.58
C LYS A 123 12.42 7.13 23.13
N VAL A 124 12.58 7.36 21.84
CA VAL A 124 12.39 8.68 21.21
C VAL A 124 11.11 8.59 20.40
N PRO A 125 10.09 9.41 20.71
CA PRO A 125 8.84 9.40 19.96
C PRO A 125 9.08 9.67 18.48
N LEU A 126 8.53 8.82 17.63
CA LEU A 126 8.51 9.01 16.19
C LEU A 126 7.27 9.82 15.85
N LEU A 127 7.38 11.14 15.86
CA LEU A 127 6.24 12.02 15.55
C LEU A 127 5.78 11.85 14.11
N GLY A 128 4.48 11.92 13.91
CA GLY A 128 3.87 11.83 12.61
C GLY A 128 2.58 11.01 12.62
N SER A 129 2.00 10.85 11.46
CA SER A 129 0.85 9.98 11.23
C SER A 129 0.83 9.41 9.83
N SER A 130 0.12 8.33 9.63
CA SER A 130 -0.11 7.77 8.30
C SER A 130 -1.37 6.91 8.24
N THR A 131 -1.87 6.72 7.02
CA THR A 131 -2.79 5.65 6.68
C THR A 131 -2.08 4.30 6.70
N ALA A 132 -2.81 3.20 6.60
CA ALA A 132 -2.21 1.88 6.40
C ALA A 132 -3.19 0.91 5.73
N CYS A 133 -2.71 0.21 4.71
CA CYS A 133 -3.41 -0.91 4.09
C CYS A 133 -2.51 -2.14 4.11
N ILE A 134 -2.99 -3.23 4.72
CA ILE A 134 -2.31 -4.52 4.79
C ILE A 134 -3.15 -5.57 4.08
N VAL A 135 -2.54 -6.29 3.14
CA VAL A 135 -3.17 -7.35 2.37
C VAL A 135 -2.38 -8.63 2.55
N VAL A 136 -3.02 -9.67 3.04
CA VAL A 136 -2.43 -10.98 3.35
C VAL A 136 -3.07 -12.04 2.46
N LEU A 137 -2.27 -12.72 1.64
CA LEU A 137 -2.68 -13.95 0.99
C LEU A 137 -2.31 -15.13 1.90
N ASP A 138 -3.29 -15.73 2.54
CA ASP A 138 -3.12 -16.97 3.29
C ASP A 138 -3.01 -18.15 2.30
N ARG A 139 -1.84 -18.78 2.30
CA ARG A 139 -1.56 -19.90 1.39
C ARG A 139 -2.31 -21.18 1.77
N SER A 140 -2.70 -21.31 3.03
CA SER A 140 -3.39 -22.51 3.52
C SER A 140 -4.86 -22.53 3.11
N SER A 141 -5.51 -21.38 3.16
CA SER A 141 -6.95 -21.23 2.84
C SER A 141 -7.20 -20.69 1.44
N HIS A 142 -6.16 -20.18 0.75
CA HIS A 142 -6.25 -19.48 -0.53
C HIS A 142 -7.18 -18.25 -0.45
N ARG A 143 -7.19 -17.59 0.70
CA ARG A 143 -7.99 -16.40 0.95
C ARG A 143 -7.11 -15.17 1.10
N LEU A 144 -7.64 -14.08 0.63
CA LEU A 144 -7.13 -12.76 0.92
C LEU A 144 -7.76 -12.28 2.23
N HIS A 145 -6.95 -11.80 3.15
CA HIS A 145 -7.39 -11.09 4.34
C HIS A 145 -6.81 -9.70 4.31
N THR A 146 -7.61 -8.68 4.60
CA THR A 146 -7.21 -7.29 4.45
C THR A 146 -7.52 -6.48 5.70
N ALA A 147 -6.72 -5.44 5.91
CA ALA A 147 -7.00 -4.39 6.88
C ALA A 147 -6.67 -3.05 6.22
N ASN A 148 -7.64 -2.16 6.14
CA ASN A 148 -7.48 -0.83 5.57
C ASN A 148 -7.86 0.24 6.58
N LEU A 149 -6.95 1.15 6.89
CA LEU A 149 -7.16 2.31 7.74
C LEU A 149 -6.83 3.57 6.93
N GLY A 150 -7.85 4.35 6.61
CA GLY A 150 -7.72 5.59 5.84
C GLY A 150 -8.16 5.43 4.38
N ASP A 151 -7.59 6.27 3.52
CA ASP A 151 -7.90 6.41 2.09
C ASP A 151 -6.86 5.77 1.14
N SER A 152 -5.80 5.18 1.68
CA SER A 152 -5.07 4.13 0.97
C SER A 152 -5.98 2.90 0.80
N GLY A 153 -5.62 1.97 -0.09
CA GLY A 153 -6.54 0.85 -0.30
C GLY A 153 -6.00 -0.23 -1.22
N PHE A 154 -6.92 -1.10 -1.64
CA PHE A 154 -6.63 -2.17 -2.59
C PHE A 154 -7.80 -2.42 -3.56
N LEU A 155 -7.48 -3.03 -4.70
CA LEU A 155 -8.42 -3.60 -5.65
C LEU A 155 -8.04 -5.06 -5.93
N VAL A 156 -9.04 -5.91 -6.10
CA VAL A 156 -8.90 -7.24 -6.70
C VAL A 156 -9.56 -7.22 -8.06
N VAL A 157 -8.79 -7.56 -9.09
CA VAL A 157 -9.26 -7.56 -10.49
C VAL A 157 -9.27 -8.98 -11.02
N ARG A 158 -10.43 -9.42 -11.47
CA ARG A 158 -10.69 -10.73 -12.07
C ARG A 158 -11.35 -10.55 -13.44
N GLY A 159 -10.78 -11.18 -14.46
CA GLY A 159 -11.37 -11.10 -15.79
C GLY A 159 -11.32 -9.72 -16.45
N GLY A 160 -10.68 -8.72 -15.82
CA GLY A 160 -10.64 -7.34 -16.27
C GLY A 160 -11.69 -6.43 -15.60
N GLU A 161 -12.33 -6.92 -14.54
CA GLU A 161 -13.30 -6.19 -13.73
C GLU A 161 -12.85 -6.16 -12.27
N VAL A 162 -13.19 -5.10 -11.54
CA VAL A 162 -12.98 -5.02 -10.09
C VAL A 162 -14.02 -5.91 -9.42
N VAL A 163 -13.56 -6.94 -8.69
CA VAL A 163 -14.42 -7.89 -8.00
C VAL A 163 -14.43 -7.70 -6.48
N HIS A 164 -13.45 -6.99 -5.96
CA HIS A 164 -13.38 -6.61 -4.55
C HIS A 164 -12.48 -5.38 -4.37
N ARG A 165 -12.79 -4.53 -3.41
CA ARG A 165 -12.01 -3.33 -3.08
C ARG A 165 -12.20 -2.93 -1.62
N SER A 166 -11.26 -2.15 -1.10
CA SER A 166 -11.39 -1.46 0.19
C SER A 166 -12.36 -0.28 0.09
N ASP A 167 -13.06 0.00 1.17
CA ASP A 167 -13.73 1.28 1.37
C ASP A 167 -12.74 2.30 1.94
N GLU A 168 -12.90 3.57 1.54
CA GLU A 168 -12.15 4.68 2.11
C GLU A 168 -12.73 5.07 3.46
N GLN A 169 -11.85 5.34 4.43
CA GLN A 169 -12.24 5.82 5.75
C GLN A 169 -11.74 7.25 5.94
N GLN A 170 -12.68 8.18 6.02
CA GLN A 170 -12.40 9.60 6.24
C GLN A 170 -13.28 10.14 7.37
N HIS A 171 -12.72 11.00 8.23
CA HIS A 171 -13.48 11.76 9.24
C HIS A 171 -14.31 12.86 8.57
N TYR A 172 -13.69 13.53 7.59
CA TYR A 172 -14.28 14.53 6.71
C TYR A 172 -13.41 14.65 5.45
N PHE A 173 -13.85 15.44 4.49
CA PHE A 173 -13.18 15.56 3.19
C PHE A 173 -11.66 15.76 3.31
N ASN A 174 -10.90 14.92 2.63
CA ASN A 174 -9.42 14.92 2.59
C ASN A 174 -8.77 14.79 3.99
N THR A 175 -9.43 14.08 4.89
CA THR A 175 -8.92 13.83 6.24
C THR A 175 -9.14 12.35 6.58
N PRO A 176 -8.18 11.49 6.20
CA PRO A 176 -8.32 10.06 6.40
C PRO A 176 -8.21 9.66 7.87
N PHE A 177 -8.74 8.49 8.18
CA PHE A 177 -8.36 7.75 9.39
C PHE A 177 -6.86 7.50 9.36
N GLN A 178 -6.20 7.68 10.49
CA GLN A 178 -4.74 7.63 10.57
C GLN A 178 -4.24 7.16 11.93
N LEU A 179 -3.16 6.40 11.92
CA LEU A 179 -2.37 6.12 13.11
C LEU A 179 -1.44 7.31 13.35
N SER A 180 -1.37 7.80 14.59
CA SER A 180 -0.61 9.00 14.91
C SER A 180 0.20 8.85 16.18
N ILE A 181 1.39 9.46 16.21
CA ILE A 181 2.13 9.75 17.43
C ILE A 181 2.38 11.25 17.47
N ALA A 182 1.77 11.92 18.42
CA ALA A 182 1.86 13.35 18.62
C ALA A 182 2.64 13.67 19.90
N PRO A 183 3.23 14.87 20.00
CA PRO A 183 3.80 15.32 21.27
C PRO A 183 2.68 15.55 22.30
N PRO A 184 2.96 15.45 23.62
CA PRO A 184 1.94 15.55 24.66
C PRO A 184 1.09 16.82 24.58
N GLU A 185 1.68 17.93 24.10
CA GLU A 185 1.00 19.23 23.98
C GLU A 185 -0.06 19.24 22.87
N ALA A 186 0.03 18.31 21.93
CA ALA A 186 -0.89 18.16 20.80
C ALA A 186 -1.86 16.98 20.99
N GLU A 187 -1.82 16.31 22.15
CA GLU A 187 -2.73 15.22 22.48
C GLU A 187 -4.18 15.73 22.51
N GLY A 188 -5.07 15.05 21.78
CA GLY A 188 -6.46 15.47 21.61
C GLY A 188 -6.72 16.53 20.54
N VAL A 189 -5.68 17.10 19.93
CA VAL A 189 -5.78 18.01 18.77
C VAL A 189 -5.48 17.26 17.48
N VAL A 190 -4.49 16.37 17.52
CA VAL A 190 -4.13 15.52 16.38
C VAL A 190 -5.09 14.34 16.31
N LEU A 191 -5.67 14.12 15.14
CA LEU A 191 -6.49 12.93 14.90
C LEU A 191 -5.62 11.68 15.00
N SER A 192 -6.12 10.71 15.75
CA SER A 192 -5.45 9.42 15.95
C SER A 192 -6.50 8.34 16.08
N ASP A 193 -6.48 7.42 15.16
CA ASP A 193 -7.39 6.29 15.16
C ASP A 193 -6.70 5.05 15.72
N SER A 194 -7.50 4.14 16.25
CA SER A 194 -7.00 2.84 16.70
C SER A 194 -6.77 1.91 15.50
N PRO A 195 -5.72 1.07 15.52
CA PRO A 195 -5.55 0.04 14.49
C PRO A 195 -6.76 -0.88 14.33
N GLU A 196 -7.54 -1.08 15.39
CA GLU A 196 -8.76 -1.87 15.42
C GLU A 196 -9.92 -1.20 14.65
N ALA A 197 -9.82 0.10 14.35
CA ALA A 197 -10.77 0.82 13.49
C ALA A 197 -10.57 0.50 12.00
N ALA A 198 -9.51 -0.21 11.65
CA ALA A 198 -9.28 -0.63 10.26
C ALA A 198 -10.43 -1.51 9.75
N ASP A 199 -10.95 -1.17 8.57
CA ASP A 199 -11.88 -2.05 7.86
C ASP A 199 -11.18 -3.37 7.49
N SER A 200 -11.78 -4.50 7.87
CA SER A 200 -11.19 -5.81 7.69
C SER A 200 -12.11 -6.72 6.90
N THR A 201 -11.62 -7.20 5.78
CA THR A 201 -12.39 -8.08 4.89
C THR A 201 -11.65 -9.38 4.58
N SER A 202 -12.39 -10.36 4.06
CA SER A 202 -11.85 -11.62 3.56
C SER A 202 -12.47 -11.94 2.21
N PHE A 203 -11.65 -12.38 1.26
CA PHE A 203 -12.08 -12.63 -0.12
C PHE A 203 -11.44 -13.90 -0.68
N ASP A 204 -12.24 -14.73 -1.36
CA ASP A 204 -11.75 -15.94 -2.01
C ASP A 204 -11.10 -15.59 -3.35
N VAL A 205 -9.79 -15.73 -3.43
CA VAL A 205 -9.04 -15.45 -4.64
C VAL A 205 -8.99 -16.63 -5.59
N GLN A 206 -8.79 -16.32 -6.86
CA GLN A 206 -8.67 -17.31 -7.94
C GLN A 206 -7.36 -17.10 -8.71
N LEU A 207 -6.86 -18.17 -9.31
CA LEU A 207 -5.69 -18.07 -10.17
C LEU A 207 -5.92 -17.05 -11.30
N GLY A 208 -4.99 -16.13 -11.48
CA GLY A 208 -5.07 -15.06 -12.46
C GLY A 208 -5.73 -13.78 -11.93
N ASP A 209 -6.17 -13.73 -10.67
CA ASP A 209 -6.53 -12.47 -10.02
C ASP A 209 -5.31 -11.55 -9.92
N ILE A 210 -5.56 -10.26 -10.07
CA ILE A 210 -4.57 -9.21 -9.86
C ILE A 210 -4.98 -8.43 -8.61
N ILE A 211 -4.06 -8.29 -7.67
CA ILE A 211 -4.23 -7.52 -6.45
C ILE A 211 -3.40 -6.26 -6.60
N LEU A 212 -4.03 -5.10 -6.57
CA LEU A 212 -3.39 -3.79 -6.59
C LEU A 212 -3.59 -3.15 -5.24
N THR A 213 -2.51 -2.81 -4.55
CA THR A 213 -2.54 -1.97 -3.34
C THR A 213 -1.87 -0.65 -3.64
N ALA A 214 -2.48 0.46 -3.25
CA ALA A 214 -1.97 1.80 -3.52
C ALA A 214 -2.41 2.81 -2.47
N THR A 215 -1.73 3.96 -2.47
CA THR A 215 -2.12 5.16 -1.74
C THR A 215 -3.09 6.01 -2.57
N ASP A 216 -3.67 7.06 -1.99
CA ASP A 216 -4.53 8.05 -2.63
C ASP A 216 -3.87 8.66 -3.88
N GLY A 217 -2.54 8.76 -3.89
CA GLY A 217 -1.79 9.21 -5.07
C GLY A 217 -2.09 8.44 -6.35
N LEU A 218 -2.54 7.18 -6.27
CA LEU A 218 -3.06 6.45 -7.41
C LEU A 218 -4.59 6.63 -7.54
N PHE A 219 -5.32 6.34 -6.48
CA PHE A 219 -6.78 6.22 -6.55
C PHE A 219 -7.47 7.56 -6.84
N ASP A 220 -6.94 8.67 -6.33
CA ASP A 220 -7.45 10.02 -6.60
C ASP A 220 -7.12 10.51 -8.02
N ASN A 221 -6.08 9.97 -8.65
CA ASN A 221 -5.58 10.45 -9.93
C ASN A 221 -5.93 9.54 -11.12
N MET A 222 -6.29 8.28 -10.87
CA MET A 222 -6.64 7.31 -11.92
C MET A 222 -7.97 6.64 -11.61
N PRO A 223 -9.03 6.94 -12.36
CA PRO A 223 -10.30 6.22 -12.23
C PRO A 223 -10.15 4.75 -12.64
N ASP A 224 -11.02 3.90 -12.09
CA ASP A 224 -10.95 2.44 -12.25
C ASP A 224 -10.78 1.99 -13.70
N TYR A 225 -11.47 2.63 -14.64
CA TYR A 225 -11.39 2.24 -16.06
C TYR A 225 -9.97 2.41 -16.63
N MET A 226 -9.24 3.44 -16.21
CA MET A 226 -7.83 3.65 -16.61
C MET A 226 -6.91 2.62 -15.98
N ILE A 227 -7.10 2.35 -14.68
CA ILE A 227 -6.36 1.30 -13.96
C ILE A 227 -6.57 -0.04 -14.67
N LEU A 228 -7.82 -0.41 -14.96
CA LEU A 228 -8.16 -1.65 -15.63
C LEU A 228 -7.59 -1.74 -17.05
N GLN A 229 -7.54 -0.60 -17.77
CA GLN A 229 -6.96 -0.52 -19.10
C GLN A 229 -5.44 -0.81 -19.07
N GLU A 230 -4.72 -0.25 -18.09
CA GLU A 230 -3.29 -0.53 -17.91
C GLU A 230 -3.04 -2.00 -17.47
N LEU A 231 -3.84 -2.51 -16.53
CA LEU A 231 -3.73 -3.90 -16.07
C LEU A 231 -4.02 -4.92 -17.20
N LYS A 232 -4.89 -4.61 -18.16
CA LYS A 232 -5.15 -5.46 -19.33
C LYS A 232 -3.89 -5.65 -20.19
N LYS A 233 -3.01 -4.67 -20.27
CA LYS A 233 -1.75 -4.75 -21.03
C LYS A 233 -0.78 -5.76 -20.40
N LEU A 234 -0.92 -6.05 -19.12
CA LEU A 234 -0.06 -7.00 -18.39
C LEU A 234 -0.41 -8.46 -18.70
N LYS A 235 -1.67 -8.78 -18.98
CA LYS A 235 -2.15 -10.17 -19.21
C LYS A 235 -1.43 -10.92 -20.33
N GLY A 236 -0.93 -10.22 -21.36
CA GLY A 236 -0.20 -10.84 -22.49
C GLY A 236 1.28 -11.08 -22.22
N LYS A 237 1.85 -10.40 -21.25
CA LYS A 237 3.31 -10.39 -21.00
C LYS A 237 3.71 -11.24 -19.79
N ALA A 238 2.83 -11.41 -18.82
CA ALA A 238 3.12 -12.14 -17.56
C ALA A 238 3.35 -13.65 -17.73
N VAL A 239 2.92 -14.23 -18.84
CA VAL A 239 3.06 -15.67 -19.14
C VAL A 239 4.46 -16.02 -19.70
N LEU A 240 5.22 -15.05 -20.19
CA LEU A 240 6.45 -15.28 -20.94
C LEU A 240 7.75 -14.88 -20.22
N ALA A 241 7.71 -14.26 -19.06
CA ALA A 241 8.93 -13.77 -18.42
C ALA A 241 9.00 -14.09 -16.93
N GLY A 242 9.84 -15.04 -16.58
CA GLY A 242 10.32 -15.26 -15.20
C GLY A 242 11.13 -14.08 -14.63
N HIS A 243 11.19 -12.95 -15.34
CA HIS A 243 11.84 -11.71 -14.92
C HIS A 243 11.15 -10.50 -15.54
N TRP A 244 10.42 -9.74 -14.73
CA TRP A 244 9.82 -8.48 -15.13
C TRP A 244 10.64 -7.30 -14.63
N SER A 245 11.11 -6.48 -15.56
CA SER A 245 11.60 -5.13 -15.28
C SER A 245 10.62 -4.12 -15.89
N TRP A 246 10.21 -3.12 -15.13
CA TRP A 246 9.36 -2.00 -15.57
C TRP A 246 9.95 -1.22 -16.77
N ASN A 247 11.21 -1.45 -17.11
CA ASN A 247 11.87 -0.77 -18.24
C ASN A 247 11.22 -1.05 -19.60
N SER A 248 10.46 -2.15 -19.73
CA SER A 248 9.82 -2.53 -20.99
C SER A 248 8.45 -1.88 -21.22
N LEU A 249 7.88 -1.17 -20.25
CA LEU A 249 6.58 -0.51 -20.36
C LEU A 249 6.67 0.99 -20.70
N VAL A 250 7.83 1.60 -20.50
CA VAL A 250 8.04 3.05 -20.69
C VAL A 250 8.68 3.39 -22.04
N GLU A 251 9.23 2.40 -22.76
CA GLU A 251 9.89 2.63 -24.05
C GLU A 251 8.94 2.59 -25.26
N GLU A 252 7.65 2.25 -25.08
CA GLU A 252 6.67 2.17 -26.19
C GLU A 252 5.55 3.23 -26.11
N SER A 253 5.71 4.31 -25.33
CA SER A 253 4.74 5.43 -25.32
C SER A 253 5.36 6.76 -25.77
#